data_93435e5366104b5431cc9818710316a6
#
_entry.id   93435e5366104b5431cc9818710316a6
#
_cell.length_a   1.000
_cell.length_b   1.000
_cell.length_c   1.000
_cell.angle_alpha   90.00
_cell.angle_beta   90.00
_cell.angle_gamma   90.00
#
_symmetry.space_group_name_H-M   'P 1'
#
loop_
_entity.id
_entity.type
_entity.pdbx_description
1 polymer ?
#
loop_
_entity_poly.entity_id
_entity_poly.type
_entity_poly.pdbx_seq_one_letter_code
_entity_poly.pdbx_strand_id
1 'polypeptide(L)'
;MLVYSLAMSYEAILRYDTFKATAFDLGNMDQVMWNTIHGRLFQFTNQAIDWYGPPTRLAIHFEPIILPLSLLYLFFADPRTLLIFQTLALASGALPVFLLTRKTIPGWPLLAPVMALAYLLSPALLGLNIFDFHPVSLATPLLLYALLALAYKRYIWFLIACILAASCKEDIPLVIALLGILLIWKYKLPRLGTALIIGGVLWSFVAFRLVIPHFYPGVQANNYWYRYESLGSSPGAAVLNIFIRPWLFLGLFFTLERIYYLASLLRSVGFLPLLAPEWLLPTLPSLAVNLLGNDPLLYSGVYHYNAAIIPFLMLSAIHGTSRFLSLWQGWRHEDSKETGTAPSHESVGAGVGLGGEGTLASPAHVHWLFAAPLLTLPIRIGTSLKARLLNSTLPARRLVGTRFTSSEQRLSKRMQPLARSVSPFRLQWIVFAWIIVMCGLNFWIAKPELNAFWPDHQPGSREQHILQLLSLIPPDASVSASQDLNPHLSERQLLAVFPSVCIDRTCNQTVQYVVVDLNSLAVSNLAIATSEFNGLLKQFRIVARAEGVVLLIRRSV
;
A
#
# COMPACT_ATOMS: atom_id res chain seq x y z
N MET A 1 9.47 -11.91 -8.53
CA MET A 1 8.61 -12.18 -7.37
C MET A 1 9.28 -13.12 -6.36
N LEU A 2 9.66 -14.36 -6.73
CA LEU A 2 10.24 -15.32 -5.78
C LEU A 2 11.47 -14.77 -5.04
N VAL A 3 12.46 -14.23 -5.74
CA VAL A 3 13.66 -13.63 -5.12
C VAL A 3 13.30 -12.50 -4.16
N TYR A 4 12.36 -11.61 -4.55
CA TYR A 4 11.87 -10.55 -3.68
C TYR A 4 11.20 -11.13 -2.43
N SER A 5 10.31 -12.11 -2.60
CA SER A 5 9.60 -12.72 -1.47
C SER A 5 10.57 -13.37 -0.48
N LEU A 6 11.56 -14.11 -0.97
CA LEU A 6 12.56 -14.76 -0.10
C LEU A 6 13.44 -13.71 0.61
N ALA A 7 13.98 -12.75 -0.14
CA ALA A 7 14.86 -11.72 0.43
C ALA A 7 14.12 -10.86 1.46
N MET A 8 12.94 -10.32 1.12
CA MET A 8 12.21 -9.43 2.02
C MET A 8 11.57 -10.14 3.20
N SER A 9 11.15 -11.42 3.05
CA SER A 9 10.72 -12.22 4.21
C SER A 9 11.89 -12.48 5.17
N TYR A 10 13.05 -12.81 4.63
CA TYR A 10 14.26 -12.99 5.43
C TYR A 10 14.62 -11.73 6.22
N GLU A 11 14.68 -10.57 5.56
CA GLU A 11 15.00 -9.29 6.19
C GLU A 11 13.95 -8.88 7.24
N ALA A 12 12.66 -9.08 6.97
CA ALA A 12 11.59 -8.77 7.91
C ALA A 12 11.64 -9.68 9.16
N ILE A 13 11.92 -10.98 8.96
CA ILE A 13 12.13 -11.93 10.06
C ILE A 13 13.40 -11.56 10.84
N LEU A 14 14.49 -11.24 10.14
CA LEU A 14 15.74 -10.84 10.77
C LEU A 14 15.58 -9.58 11.63
N ARG A 15 14.78 -8.60 11.15
CA ARG A 15 14.41 -7.41 11.93
C ARG A 15 13.68 -7.78 13.22
N TYR A 16 12.76 -8.71 13.17
CA TYR A 16 12.06 -9.23 14.34
C TYR A 16 13.04 -9.95 15.27
N ASP A 17 13.83 -10.88 14.75
CA ASP A 17 14.76 -11.72 15.52
C ASP A 17 15.90 -10.92 16.19
N THR A 18 16.21 -9.73 15.67
CA THR A 18 17.19 -8.78 16.25
C THR A 18 16.55 -7.71 17.14
N PHE A 19 15.30 -7.90 17.58
CA PHE A 19 14.57 -7.00 18.47
C PHE A 19 14.40 -5.56 17.92
N LYS A 20 14.33 -5.40 16.60
CA LYS A 20 14.08 -4.09 15.95
C LYS A 20 12.62 -3.85 15.60
N ALA A 21 11.74 -4.86 15.71
CA ALA A 21 10.30 -4.71 15.59
C ALA A 21 9.72 -3.99 16.81
N THR A 22 8.61 -3.26 16.60
CA THR A 22 8.09 -2.38 17.64
C THR A 22 6.79 -2.87 18.26
N ALA A 23 6.57 -2.51 19.52
CA ALA A 23 5.35 -2.79 20.27
C ALA A 23 4.10 -2.23 19.58
N PHE A 24 4.19 -0.98 19.08
CA PHE A 24 3.02 -0.24 18.58
C PHE A 24 2.57 -0.66 17.20
N ASP A 25 3.42 -1.37 16.46
CA ASP A 25 3.12 -1.88 15.13
C ASP A 25 2.99 -3.41 15.16
N LEU A 26 4.09 -4.16 15.12
CA LEU A 26 4.03 -5.62 15.08
C LEU A 26 3.42 -6.22 16.35
N GLY A 27 3.84 -5.76 17.55
CA GLY A 27 3.33 -6.26 18.81
C GLY A 27 1.81 -6.07 18.97
N ASN A 28 1.29 -4.90 18.58
CA ASN A 28 -0.16 -4.63 18.57
C ASN A 28 -0.90 -5.56 17.61
N MET A 29 -0.39 -5.72 16.40
CA MET A 29 -1.05 -6.55 15.39
C MET A 29 -1.04 -8.01 15.77
N ASP A 30 0.07 -8.51 16.27
CA ASP A 30 0.18 -9.89 16.75
C ASP A 30 -0.80 -10.15 17.89
N GLN A 31 -0.84 -9.29 18.90
CA GLN A 31 -1.77 -9.44 20.03
C GLN A 31 -3.23 -9.41 19.58
N VAL A 32 -3.59 -8.54 18.64
CA VAL A 32 -4.96 -8.47 18.10
C VAL A 32 -5.34 -9.76 17.37
N MET A 33 -4.44 -10.32 16.53
CA MET A 33 -4.68 -11.57 15.82
C MET A 33 -4.84 -12.73 16.80
N TRP A 34 -3.91 -12.85 17.75
CA TRP A 34 -3.93 -13.89 18.77
C TRP A 34 -5.20 -13.81 19.64
N ASN A 35 -5.57 -12.64 20.14
CA ASN A 35 -6.80 -12.46 20.91
C ASN A 35 -8.05 -12.79 20.09
N THR A 36 -8.08 -12.41 18.82
CA THR A 36 -9.24 -12.63 17.94
C THR A 36 -9.53 -14.12 17.75
N ILE A 37 -8.51 -14.97 17.54
CA ILE A 37 -8.74 -16.44 17.45
C ILE A 37 -9.12 -17.07 18.78
N HIS A 38 -8.84 -16.40 19.91
CA HIS A 38 -9.26 -16.83 21.25
C HIS A 38 -10.61 -16.24 21.67
N GLY A 39 -11.43 -15.75 20.71
CA GLY A 39 -12.78 -15.25 20.96
C GLY A 39 -12.86 -13.81 21.50
N ARG A 40 -11.74 -13.12 21.63
CA ARG A 40 -11.65 -11.72 22.06
C ARG A 40 -11.44 -10.81 20.85
N LEU A 41 -12.49 -10.62 20.06
CA LEU A 41 -12.43 -9.92 18.78
C LEU A 41 -11.85 -8.52 18.90
N PHE A 42 -10.84 -8.21 18.09
CA PHE A 42 -10.15 -6.91 18.03
C PHE A 42 -9.51 -6.44 19.35
N GLN A 43 -9.41 -7.32 20.35
CA GLN A 43 -8.84 -6.94 21.65
C GLN A 43 -7.32 -6.83 21.58
N PHE A 44 -6.79 -5.75 22.16
CA PHE A 44 -5.39 -5.61 22.52
C PHE A 44 -5.25 -4.69 23.74
N THR A 45 -4.23 -4.92 24.55
CA THR A 45 -3.92 -4.13 25.74
C THR A 45 -2.57 -3.43 25.64
N ASN A 46 -1.85 -3.68 24.58
CA ASN A 46 -0.51 -3.20 24.26
C ASN A 46 -0.55 -1.76 23.75
N GLN A 47 -0.91 -0.82 24.63
CA GLN A 47 -1.15 0.58 24.28
C GLN A 47 0.00 1.48 24.73
N ALA A 48 0.18 2.63 24.06
CA ALA A 48 1.10 3.66 24.47
C ALA A 48 0.69 4.26 25.83
N ILE A 49 1.66 4.75 26.59
CA ILE A 49 1.43 5.28 27.95
C ILE A 49 0.45 6.46 27.99
N ASP A 50 0.43 7.26 26.94
CA ASP A 50 -0.47 8.43 26.77
C ASP A 50 -1.81 8.04 26.17
N TRP A 51 -1.96 6.79 25.75
CA TRP A 51 -3.16 6.24 25.14
C TRP A 51 -3.83 5.21 26.04
N TYR A 52 -4.60 5.66 26.99
CA TYR A 52 -5.43 4.80 27.83
C TYR A 52 -6.85 4.69 27.27
N GLY A 53 -6.97 4.18 26.05
CA GLY A 53 -8.27 3.85 25.44
C GLY A 53 -8.82 2.50 25.90
N PRO A 54 -10.02 2.12 25.46
CA PRO A 54 -10.55 0.78 25.61
C PRO A 54 -9.61 -0.24 24.94
N PRO A 55 -9.51 -1.47 25.47
CA PRO A 55 -8.60 -2.49 24.95
C PRO A 55 -9.13 -3.12 23.66
N THR A 56 -9.40 -2.31 22.65
CA THR A 56 -9.88 -2.76 21.35
C THR A 56 -9.30 -1.92 20.22
N ARG A 57 -8.90 -2.58 19.15
CA ARG A 57 -8.39 -1.94 17.94
C ARG A 57 -9.41 -1.01 17.29
N LEU A 58 -10.71 -1.30 17.42
CA LEU A 58 -11.81 -0.48 16.89
C LEU A 58 -11.90 0.92 17.51
N ALA A 59 -11.24 1.15 18.65
CA ALA A 59 -11.10 2.47 19.27
C ALA A 59 -10.06 3.37 18.55
N ILE A 60 -9.17 2.78 17.76
CA ILE A 60 -8.07 3.48 17.07
C ILE A 60 -8.28 3.50 15.58
N HIS A 61 -8.52 2.31 14.99
CA HIS A 61 -8.68 2.09 13.55
C HIS A 61 -9.82 1.13 13.26
N PHE A 62 -10.47 1.34 12.11
CA PHE A 62 -11.48 0.42 11.61
C PHE A 62 -10.89 -0.45 10.50
N GLU A 63 -10.37 -1.61 10.92
CA GLU A 63 -9.63 -2.57 10.09
C GLU A 63 -10.32 -3.96 10.07
N PRO A 64 -11.53 -4.11 9.48
CA PRO A 64 -12.26 -5.39 9.47
C PRO A 64 -11.49 -6.56 8.86
N ILE A 65 -10.48 -6.29 8.02
CA ILE A 65 -9.59 -7.30 7.41
C ILE A 65 -8.88 -8.17 8.45
N ILE A 66 -8.73 -7.69 9.69
CA ILE A 66 -8.16 -8.43 10.80
C ILE A 66 -8.90 -9.76 11.05
N LEU A 67 -10.24 -9.78 10.89
CA LEU A 67 -11.03 -11.00 11.11
C LEU A 67 -10.61 -12.16 10.19
N PRO A 68 -10.60 -12.04 8.86
CA PRO A 68 -10.11 -13.13 8.02
C PRO A 68 -8.60 -13.37 8.17
N LEU A 69 -7.80 -12.35 8.48
CA LEU A 69 -6.35 -12.52 8.66
C LEU A 69 -6.02 -13.30 9.93
N SER A 70 -6.79 -13.13 11.01
CA SER A 70 -6.56 -13.87 12.25
C SER A 70 -6.66 -15.39 12.05
N LEU A 71 -7.38 -15.88 11.02
CA LEU A 71 -7.44 -17.30 10.68
C LEU A 71 -6.07 -17.90 10.32
N LEU A 72 -5.10 -17.08 9.92
CA LEU A 72 -3.73 -17.52 9.69
C LEU A 72 -3.10 -18.06 10.98
N TYR A 73 -3.46 -17.51 12.14
CA TYR A 73 -2.97 -17.90 13.44
C TYR A 73 -3.51 -19.28 13.92
N LEU A 74 -4.56 -19.79 13.29
CA LEU A 74 -5.00 -21.18 13.52
C LEU A 74 -3.99 -22.22 13.01
N PHE A 75 -3.15 -21.81 12.05
CA PHE A 75 -2.12 -22.69 11.49
C PHE A 75 -0.75 -22.44 12.14
N PHE A 76 -0.42 -21.18 12.37
CA PHE A 76 0.86 -20.81 12.96
C PHE A 76 0.71 -19.44 13.66
N ALA A 77 0.52 -19.45 14.97
CA ALA A 77 0.48 -18.26 15.81
C ALA A 77 1.92 -17.83 16.11
N ASP A 78 2.40 -16.84 15.38
CA ASP A 78 3.73 -16.24 15.53
C ASP A 78 3.77 -14.94 14.72
N PRO A 79 4.37 -13.83 15.20
CA PRO A 79 4.48 -12.57 14.46
C PRO A 79 5.11 -12.71 13.07
N ARG A 80 6.00 -13.68 12.86
CA ARG A 80 6.61 -13.97 11.55
C ARG A 80 5.58 -14.35 10.49
N THR A 81 4.45 -14.94 10.88
CA THR A 81 3.34 -15.25 9.98
C THR A 81 2.81 -14.00 9.28
N LEU A 82 2.64 -12.90 10.03
CA LEU A 82 2.19 -11.63 9.48
C LEU A 82 3.22 -11.01 8.54
N LEU A 83 4.50 -11.06 8.90
CA LEU A 83 5.61 -10.53 8.10
C LEU A 83 5.75 -11.25 6.77
N ILE A 84 5.71 -12.59 6.79
CA ILE A 84 5.78 -13.41 5.57
C ILE A 84 4.54 -13.16 4.71
N PHE A 85 3.34 -13.17 5.30
CA PHE A 85 2.10 -12.93 4.58
C PHE A 85 2.08 -11.56 3.90
N GLN A 86 2.48 -10.50 4.62
CA GLN A 86 2.62 -9.15 4.05
C GLN A 86 3.57 -9.15 2.84
N THR A 87 4.74 -9.76 3.00
CA THR A 87 5.75 -9.85 1.93
C THR A 87 5.21 -10.55 0.69
N LEU A 88 4.54 -11.70 0.86
CA LEU A 88 3.94 -12.46 -0.24
C LEU A 88 2.81 -11.67 -0.92
N ALA A 89 1.96 -11.01 -0.14
CA ALA A 89 0.89 -10.17 -0.65
C ALA A 89 1.45 -9.00 -1.48
N LEU A 90 2.43 -8.26 -0.96
CA LEU A 90 3.08 -7.15 -1.67
C LEU A 90 3.80 -7.62 -2.93
N ALA A 91 4.56 -8.72 -2.86
CA ALA A 91 5.23 -9.31 -4.03
C ALA A 91 4.23 -9.70 -5.13
N SER A 92 3.04 -10.20 -4.76
CA SER A 92 1.99 -10.60 -5.69
C SER A 92 1.50 -9.43 -6.56
N GLY A 93 1.58 -8.20 -6.06
CA GLY A 93 1.21 -6.97 -6.78
C GLY A 93 2.01 -6.72 -8.07
N ALA A 94 3.18 -7.35 -8.22
CA ALA A 94 3.95 -7.29 -9.47
C ALA A 94 3.22 -7.97 -10.65
N LEU A 95 2.40 -8.98 -10.38
CA LEU A 95 1.62 -9.66 -11.42
C LEU A 95 0.58 -8.74 -12.07
N PRO A 96 -0.31 -8.07 -11.34
CA PRO A 96 -1.23 -7.12 -11.96
C PRO A 96 -0.51 -5.97 -12.65
N VAL A 97 0.61 -5.44 -12.13
CA VAL A 97 1.41 -4.41 -12.82
C VAL A 97 1.90 -4.93 -14.17
N PHE A 98 2.47 -6.13 -14.21
CA PHE A 98 2.94 -6.78 -15.44
C PHE A 98 1.78 -6.96 -16.45
N LEU A 99 0.65 -7.52 -16.02
CA LEU A 99 -0.50 -7.81 -16.89
C LEU A 99 -1.18 -6.53 -17.39
N LEU A 100 -1.31 -5.50 -16.54
CA LEU A 100 -1.83 -4.19 -16.92
C LEU A 100 -0.94 -3.53 -17.97
N THR A 101 0.38 -3.60 -17.80
CA THR A 101 1.34 -3.06 -18.77
C THR A 101 1.22 -3.77 -20.11
N ARG A 102 1.22 -5.11 -20.12
CA ARG A 102 1.02 -5.90 -21.35
C ARG A 102 -0.26 -5.56 -22.08
N LYS A 103 -1.35 -5.33 -21.31
CA LYS A 103 -2.65 -4.99 -21.89
C LYS A 103 -2.68 -3.57 -22.45
N THR A 104 -2.07 -2.61 -21.74
CA THR A 104 -2.12 -1.18 -22.11
C THR A 104 -1.12 -0.83 -23.21
N ILE A 105 0.00 -1.54 -23.27
CA ILE A 105 1.13 -1.28 -24.18
C ILE A 105 1.48 -2.55 -24.97
N PRO A 106 0.54 -3.13 -25.75
CA PRO A 106 0.82 -4.31 -26.55
C PRO A 106 1.89 -3.96 -27.62
N GLY A 107 2.79 -4.84 -27.94
CA GLY A 107 3.86 -4.60 -28.90
C GLY A 107 5.16 -4.05 -28.31
N TRP A 108 5.21 -3.80 -27.00
CA TRP A 108 6.43 -3.37 -26.30
C TRP A 108 6.76 -4.35 -25.15
N PRO A 109 7.22 -5.58 -25.46
CA PRO A 109 7.31 -6.69 -24.51
C PRO A 109 8.23 -6.43 -23.32
N LEU A 110 9.29 -5.62 -23.48
CA LEU A 110 10.24 -5.31 -22.40
C LEU A 110 9.68 -4.36 -21.34
N LEU A 111 8.61 -3.62 -21.65
CA LEU A 111 8.06 -2.64 -20.69
C LEU A 111 7.26 -3.30 -19.55
N ALA A 112 6.68 -4.47 -19.78
CA ALA A 112 5.93 -5.17 -18.73
C ALA A 112 6.84 -5.68 -17.60
N PRO A 113 7.93 -6.42 -17.86
CA PRO A 113 8.84 -6.84 -16.80
C PRO A 113 9.53 -5.65 -16.11
N VAL A 114 9.91 -4.57 -16.84
CA VAL A 114 10.55 -3.43 -16.18
C VAL A 114 9.60 -2.65 -15.26
N MET A 115 8.32 -2.51 -15.62
CA MET A 115 7.33 -1.89 -14.74
C MET A 115 7.08 -2.74 -13.48
N ALA A 116 6.99 -4.06 -13.63
CA ALA A 116 6.88 -4.98 -12.49
C ALA A 116 8.13 -4.94 -11.60
N LEU A 117 9.32 -4.80 -12.20
CA LEU A 117 10.57 -4.65 -11.46
C LEU A 117 10.63 -3.29 -10.74
N ALA A 118 10.24 -2.19 -11.39
CA ALA A 118 10.17 -0.87 -10.78
C ALA A 118 9.20 -0.84 -9.60
N TYR A 119 8.08 -1.57 -9.67
CA TYR A 119 7.18 -1.76 -8.54
C TYR A 119 7.90 -2.44 -7.37
N LEU A 120 8.55 -3.61 -7.61
CA LEU A 120 9.20 -4.39 -6.55
C LEU A 120 10.41 -3.67 -5.93
N LEU A 121 11.13 -2.86 -6.71
CA LEU A 121 12.32 -2.13 -6.25
C LEU A 121 12.01 -0.70 -5.80
N SER A 122 10.73 -0.29 -5.82
CA SER A 122 10.34 1.03 -5.31
C SER A 122 10.69 1.17 -3.81
N PRO A 123 11.45 2.20 -3.39
CA PRO A 123 11.74 2.44 -1.98
C PRO A 123 10.49 2.52 -1.11
N ALA A 124 9.41 3.09 -1.62
CA ALA A 124 8.12 3.16 -0.93
C ALA A 124 7.53 1.76 -0.66
N LEU A 125 7.69 0.80 -1.59
CA LEU A 125 7.25 -0.59 -1.38
C LEU A 125 8.20 -1.35 -0.45
N LEU A 126 9.50 -1.14 -0.58
CA LEU A 126 10.50 -1.78 0.28
C LEU A 126 10.32 -1.33 1.73
N GLY A 127 10.17 -0.03 1.97
CA GLY A 127 9.89 0.52 3.30
C GLY A 127 8.57 -0.01 3.88
N LEU A 128 7.50 -0.01 3.08
CA LEU A 128 6.21 -0.59 3.44
C LEU A 128 6.32 -2.07 3.87
N ASN A 129 7.22 -2.82 3.26
CA ASN A 129 7.39 -4.25 3.54
C ASN A 129 8.25 -4.52 4.77
N ILE A 130 9.38 -3.78 4.92
CA ILE A 130 10.35 -4.03 5.99
C ILE A 130 9.90 -3.45 7.34
N PHE A 131 9.12 -2.38 7.32
CA PHE A 131 8.65 -1.70 8.52
C PHE A 131 7.41 -2.40 9.08
N ASP A 132 7.60 -3.39 9.93
CA ASP A 132 6.59 -4.15 10.66
C ASP A 132 5.31 -4.51 9.84
N PHE A 133 4.36 -5.22 10.41
CA PHE A 133 3.11 -5.54 9.74
C PHE A 133 2.05 -4.45 9.94
N HIS A 134 1.41 -4.04 8.83
CA HIS A 134 0.27 -3.12 8.84
C HIS A 134 -0.84 -3.64 7.92
N PRO A 135 -2.10 -3.73 8.37
CA PRO A 135 -3.21 -4.14 7.50
C PRO A 135 -3.35 -3.30 6.23
N VAL A 136 -3.05 -1.99 6.31
CA VAL A 136 -3.11 -1.08 5.17
C VAL A 136 -2.14 -1.44 4.04
N SER A 137 -1.03 -2.13 4.32
CA SER A 137 -0.10 -2.59 3.27
C SER A 137 -0.77 -3.54 2.28
N LEU A 138 -1.75 -4.31 2.73
CA LEU A 138 -2.52 -5.22 1.88
C LEU A 138 -3.43 -4.47 0.88
N ALA A 139 -3.77 -3.21 1.15
CA ALA A 139 -4.52 -2.40 0.20
C ALA A 139 -3.74 -2.20 -1.11
N THR A 140 -2.40 -2.18 -1.07
CA THR A 140 -1.56 -2.04 -2.28
C THR A 140 -1.82 -3.15 -3.31
N PRO A 141 -1.61 -4.43 -3.04
CA PRO A 141 -1.91 -5.49 -4.01
C PRO A 141 -3.40 -5.61 -4.30
N LEU A 142 -4.29 -5.44 -3.32
CA LEU A 142 -5.74 -5.52 -3.51
C LEU A 142 -6.24 -4.48 -4.52
N LEU A 143 -5.79 -3.23 -4.42
CA LEU A 143 -6.10 -2.18 -5.38
C LEU A 143 -5.52 -2.47 -6.77
N LEU A 144 -4.30 -3.03 -6.86
CA LEU A 144 -3.70 -3.45 -8.13
C LEU A 144 -4.52 -4.58 -8.78
N TYR A 145 -4.97 -5.57 -8.01
CA TYR A 145 -5.87 -6.63 -8.51
C TYR A 145 -7.24 -6.08 -8.89
N ALA A 146 -7.78 -5.10 -8.15
CA ALA A 146 -9.00 -4.39 -8.53
C ALA A 146 -8.83 -3.72 -9.90
N LEU A 147 -7.75 -2.96 -10.11
CA LEU A 147 -7.47 -2.31 -11.38
C LEU A 147 -7.29 -3.32 -12.53
N LEU A 148 -6.65 -4.45 -12.26
CA LEU A 148 -6.53 -5.55 -13.22
C LEU A 148 -7.91 -6.12 -13.59
N ALA A 149 -8.72 -6.46 -12.59
CA ALA A 149 -10.09 -6.99 -12.79
C ALA A 149 -10.95 -5.99 -13.58
N LEU A 150 -10.86 -4.70 -13.27
CA LEU A 150 -11.53 -3.63 -14.02
C LEU A 150 -11.08 -3.61 -15.48
N ALA A 151 -9.77 -3.67 -15.74
CA ALA A 151 -9.20 -3.67 -17.09
C ALA A 151 -9.69 -4.86 -17.93
N TYR A 152 -9.93 -6.01 -17.28
CA TYR A 152 -10.49 -7.21 -17.92
C TYR A 152 -12.02 -7.31 -17.82
N LYS A 153 -12.69 -6.24 -17.36
CA LYS A 153 -14.17 -6.18 -17.19
C LYS A 153 -14.73 -7.26 -16.27
N ARG A 154 -13.93 -7.72 -15.30
CA ARG A 154 -14.34 -8.71 -14.30
C ARG A 154 -14.89 -7.99 -13.06
N TYR A 155 -16.08 -7.39 -13.19
CA TYR A 155 -16.61 -6.45 -12.20
C TYR A 155 -16.85 -7.06 -10.81
N ILE A 156 -17.20 -8.35 -10.73
CA ILE A 156 -17.39 -9.03 -9.43
C ILE A 156 -16.06 -9.08 -8.68
N TRP A 157 -14.97 -9.53 -9.33
CA TRP A 157 -13.64 -9.57 -8.74
C TRP A 157 -13.10 -8.17 -8.41
N PHE A 158 -13.45 -7.19 -9.25
CA PHE A 158 -13.15 -5.78 -8.98
C PHE A 158 -13.80 -5.32 -7.67
N LEU A 159 -15.10 -5.58 -7.48
CA LEU A 159 -15.83 -5.20 -6.25
C LEU A 159 -15.30 -5.94 -5.02
N ILE A 160 -15.04 -7.25 -5.13
CA ILE A 160 -14.45 -8.03 -4.02
C ILE A 160 -13.11 -7.43 -3.59
N ALA A 161 -12.23 -7.15 -4.55
CA ALA A 161 -10.92 -6.56 -4.26
C ALA A 161 -11.05 -5.15 -3.66
N CYS A 162 -12.00 -4.31 -4.12
CA CYS A 162 -12.28 -3.01 -3.53
C CYS A 162 -12.81 -3.12 -2.09
N ILE A 163 -13.71 -4.06 -1.79
CA ILE A 163 -14.24 -4.28 -0.44
C ILE A 163 -13.12 -4.76 0.50
N LEU A 164 -12.29 -5.70 0.06
CA LEU A 164 -11.14 -6.16 0.85
C LEU A 164 -10.13 -5.03 1.08
N ALA A 165 -9.84 -4.20 0.06
CA ALA A 165 -8.99 -3.03 0.24
C ALA A 165 -9.60 -2.02 1.22
N ALA A 166 -10.91 -1.73 1.10
CA ALA A 166 -11.64 -0.84 2.00
C ALA A 166 -11.58 -1.30 3.47
N SER A 167 -11.54 -2.63 3.68
CA SER A 167 -11.46 -3.22 5.03
C SER A 167 -10.08 -3.15 5.67
N CYS A 168 -9.05 -2.70 4.94
CA CYS A 168 -7.69 -2.59 5.46
C CYS A 168 -7.47 -1.36 6.36
N LYS A 169 -8.21 -0.26 6.11
CA LYS A 169 -8.15 0.96 6.94
C LYS A 169 -9.29 1.90 6.58
N GLU A 170 -9.74 2.72 7.54
CA GLU A 170 -10.90 3.64 7.44
C GLU A 170 -10.78 4.74 6.37
N ASP A 171 -9.58 5.08 5.89
CA ASP A 171 -9.34 6.10 4.86
C ASP A 171 -9.30 5.52 3.43
N ILE A 172 -9.01 4.24 3.27
CA ILE A 172 -8.96 3.57 1.96
C ILE A 172 -10.28 3.65 1.18
N PRO A 173 -11.47 3.57 1.81
CA PRO A 173 -12.72 3.76 1.09
C PRO A 173 -12.85 5.11 0.37
N LEU A 174 -12.20 6.18 0.85
CA LEU A 174 -12.17 7.48 0.15
C LEU A 174 -11.33 7.40 -1.14
N VAL A 175 -10.25 6.64 -1.15
CA VAL A 175 -9.47 6.33 -2.35
C VAL A 175 -10.34 5.61 -3.39
N ILE A 176 -11.14 4.65 -2.94
CA ILE A 176 -12.09 3.90 -3.79
C ILE A 176 -13.22 4.82 -4.28
N ALA A 177 -13.69 5.76 -3.47
CA ALA A 177 -14.66 6.75 -3.89
C ALA A 177 -14.12 7.62 -5.05
N LEU A 178 -12.88 8.08 -4.96
CA LEU A 178 -12.25 8.83 -6.06
C LEU A 178 -11.95 7.95 -7.29
N LEU A 179 -11.67 6.65 -7.10
CA LEU A 179 -11.66 5.70 -8.22
C LEU A 179 -13.03 5.64 -8.91
N GLY A 180 -14.14 5.78 -8.16
CA GLY A 180 -15.48 5.90 -8.72
C GLY A 180 -15.62 7.06 -9.71
N ILE A 181 -14.97 8.21 -9.45
CA ILE A 181 -14.94 9.35 -10.39
C ILE A 181 -14.22 8.95 -11.68
N LEU A 182 -13.09 8.24 -11.61
CA LEU A 182 -12.40 7.72 -12.80
C LEU A 182 -13.28 6.74 -13.60
N LEU A 183 -14.08 5.91 -12.92
CA LEU A 183 -14.99 5.01 -13.58
C LEU A 183 -16.05 5.77 -14.39
N ILE A 184 -16.61 6.83 -13.84
CA ILE A 184 -17.58 7.69 -14.55
C ILE A 184 -16.88 8.38 -15.74
N TRP A 185 -15.76 9.00 -15.48
CA TRP A 185 -15.07 9.85 -16.46
C TRP A 185 -14.39 9.05 -17.58
N LYS A 186 -13.51 8.12 -17.23
CA LYS A 186 -12.66 7.38 -18.19
C LYS A 186 -13.31 6.12 -18.73
N TYR A 187 -13.97 5.35 -17.85
CA TYR A 187 -14.56 4.06 -18.23
C TYR A 187 -16.01 4.15 -18.70
N LYS A 188 -16.66 5.31 -18.53
CA LYS A 188 -18.08 5.52 -18.86
C LYS A 188 -19.01 4.53 -18.15
N LEU A 189 -18.72 4.22 -16.90
CA LEU A 189 -19.46 3.31 -16.02
C LEU A 189 -20.15 4.10 -14.88
N PRO A 190 -21.16 4.96 -15.18
CA PRO A 190 -21.70 5.88 -14.18
C PRO A 190 -22.34 5.16 -12.99
N ARG A 191 -23.09 4.08 -13.21
CA ARG A 191 -23.76 3.34 -12.13
C ARG A 191 -22.75 2.75 -11.14
N LEU A 192 -21.71 2.09 -11.65
CA LEU A 192 -20.66 1.49 -10.84
C LEU A 192 -19.84 2.57 -10.14
N GLY A 193 -19.47 3.64 -10.85
CA GLY A 193 -18.72 4.74 -10.27
C GLY A 193 -19.49 5.46 -9.16
N THR A 194 -20.78 5.75 -9.36
CA THR A 194 -21.64 6.36 -8.32
C THR A 194 -21.77 5.43 -7.10
N ALA A 195 -21.93 4.12 -7.32
CA ALA A 195 -21.98 3.15 -6.23
C ALA A 195 -20.67 3.15 -5.39
N LEU A 196 -19.49 3.25 -6.03
CA LEU A 196 -18.23 3.36 -5.32
C LEU A 196 -18.08 4.68 -4.56
N ILE A 197 -18.54 5.80 -5.14
CA ILE A 197 -18.51 7.11 -4.46
C ILE A 197 -19.37 7.06 -3.20
N ILE A 198 -20.63 6.65 -3.33
CA ILE A 198 -21.55 6.58 -2.19
C ILE A 198 -21.07 5.57 -1.16
N GLY A 199 -20.70 4.35 -1.60
CA GLY A 199 -20.24 3.29 -0.71
C GLY A 199 -18.96 3.65 0.02
N GLY A 200 -17.97 4.24 -0.66
CA GLY A 200 -16.70 4.66 -0.06
C GLY A 200 -16.87 5.78 0.97
N VAL A 201 -17.66 6.81 0.62
CA VAL A 201 -17.96 7.91 1.55
C VAL A 201 -18.74 7.40 2.77
N LEU A 202 -19.76 6.55 2.53
CA LEU A 202 -20.57 5.98 3.62
C LEU A 202 -19.72 5.09 4.54
N TRP A 203 -18.84 4.24 3.99
CA TRP A 203 -17.95 3.40 4.79
C TRP A 203 -17.03 4.24 5.69
N SER A 204 -16.34 5.24 5.12
CA SER A 204 -15.48 6.12 5.92
C SER A 204 -16.29 6.93 6.95
N PHE A 205 -17.51 7.37 6.59
CA PHE A 205 -18.40 8.04 7.55
C PHE A 205 -18.76 7.13 8.72
N VAL A 206 -19.14 5.87 8.45
CA VAL A 206 -19.45 4.86 9.47
C VAL A 206 -18.22 4.63 10.37
N ALA A 207 -17.03 4.47 9.77
CA ALA A 207 -15.80 4.26 10.52
C ALA A 207 -15.49 5.44 11.46
N PHE A 208 -15.42 6.66 10.92
CA PHE A 208 -14.98 7.85 11.67
C PHE A 208 -16.05 8.44 12.61
N ARG A 209 -17.34 8.24 12.31
CA ARG A 209 -18.43 8.88 13.07
C ARG A 209 -19.23 7.93 13.93
N LEU A 210 -19.23 6.63 13.63
CA LEU A 210 -20.02 5.65 14.37
C LEU A 210 -19.12 4.65 15.09
N VAL A 211 -18.23 3.94 14.39
CA VAL A 211 -17.47 2.83 14.98
C VAL A 211 -16.42 3.35 15.97
N ILE A 212 -15.45 4.12 15.51
CA ILE A 212 -14.34 4.61 16.35
C ILE A 212 -14.87 5.39 17.58
N PRO A 213 -15.80 6.35 17.45
CA PRO A 213 -16.35 7.05 18.61
C PRO A 213 -17.21 6.18 19.54
N HIS A 214 -17.86 5.12 19.02
CA HIS A 214 -18.60 4.19 19.85
C HIS A 214 -17.67 3.43 20.80
N PHE A 215 -16.54 2.95 20.29
CA PHE A 215 -15.55 2.22 21.09
C PHE A 215 -14.65 3.12 21.93
N TYR A 216 -14.58 4.42 21.65
CA TYR A 216 -13.83 5.40 22.44
C TYR A 216 -14.63 6.69 22.66
N PRO A 217 -15.68 6.66 23.52
CA PRO A 217 -16.52 7.81 23.81
C PRO A 217 -15.71 8.96 24.46
N GLY A 218 -15.96 10.18 24.03
CA GLY A 218 -15.36 11.38 24.62
C GLY A 218 -14.01 11.78 24.05
N VAL A 219 -13.43 11.01 23.13
CA VAL A 219 -12.29 11.46 22.34
C VAL A 219 -12.80 12.14 21.09
N GLN A 220 -12.22 13.30 20.76
CA GLN A 220 -12.48 13.96 19.49
C GLN A 220 -12.15 13.00 18.35
N ALA A 221 -12.94 13.04 17.29
CA ALA A 221 -13.09 12.04 16.24
C ALA A 221 -11.81 11.55 15.52
N ASN A 222 -10.63 11.98 15.92
CA ASN A 222 -9.36 11.51 15.41
C ASN A 222 -8.24 11.79 16.42
N ASN A 223 -7.71 10.75 17.02
CA ASN A 223 -6.58 10.84 17.94
C ASN A 223 -5.30 11.39 17.31
N TYR A 224 -5.21 11.33 15.99
CA TYR A 224 -4.07 11.85 15.22
C TYR A 224 -4.30 13.28 14.73
N TRP A 225 -5.36 13.98 15.19
CA TRP A 225 -5.61 15.36 14.75
C TRP A 225 -4.49 16.33 15.13
N TYR A 226 -3.75 16.07 16.21
CA TYR A 226 -2.55 16.83 16.59
C TYR A 226 -1.55 17.02 15.44
N ARG A 227 -1.49 16.05 14.50
CA ARG A 227 -0.64 16.12 13.31
C ARG A 227 -1.08 17.19 12.31
N TYR A 228 -2.29 17.75 12.45
CA TYR A 228 -2.93 18.69 11.53
C TYR A 228 -3.39 19.99 12.22
N GLU A 229 -2.97 20.23 13.45
CA GLU A 229 -3.39 21.41 14.24
C GLU A 229 -3.04 22.73 13.57
N SER A 230 -1.96 22.79 12.77
CA SER A 230 -1.60 23.94 11.95
C SER A 230 -2.67 24.35 10.93
N LEU A 231 -3.56 23.42 10.55
CA LEU A 231 -4.67 23.69 9.62
C LEU A 231 -5.92 24.20 10.32
N GLY A 232 -6.04 23.98 11.63
CA GLY A 232 -7.19 24.37 12.44
C GLY A 232 -7.44 23.42 13.61
N SER A 233 -8.22 23.86 14.58
CA SER A 233 -8.53 23.11 15.80
C SER A 233 -9.38 21.85 15.57
N SER A 234 -9.91 21.64 14.38
CA SER A 234 -10.74 20.48 14.02
C SER A 234 -10.75 20.25 12.50
N PRO A 235 -11.15 19.05 12.02
CA PRO A 235 -11.32 18.78 10.58
C PRO A 235 -12.23 19.81 9.88
N GLY A 236 -13.33 20.23 10.52
CA GLY A 236 -14.23 21.25 9.98
C GLY A 236 -13.58 22.62 9.87
N ALA A 237 -12.80 23.03 10.88
CA ALA A 237 -12.04 24.27 10.85
C ALA A 237 -10.96 24.24 9.76
N ALA A 238 -10.28 23.10 9.56
CA ALA A 238 -9.31 22.94 8.48
C ALA A 238 -9.98 23.11 7.11
N VAL A 239 -11.11 22.45 6.86
CA VAL A 239 -11.85 22.59 5.60
C VAL A 239 -12.25 24.07 5.36
N LEU A 240 -12.73 24.76 6.39
CA LEU A 240 -13.05 26.18 6.28
C LEU A 240 -11.80 27.01 5.94
N ASN A 241 -10.65 26.70 6.56
CA ASN A 241 -9.39 27.39 6.33
C ASN A 241 -8.83 27.19 4.92
N ILE A 242 -9.22 26.14 4.17
CA ILE A 242 -8.87 26.02 2.74
C ILE A 242 -9.35 27.25 1.96
N PHE A 243 -10.53 27.77 2.31
CA PHE A 243 -11.14 28.91 1.62
C PHE A 243 -10.72 30.26 2.21
N ILE A 244 -10.59 30.34 3.54
CA ILE A 244 -10.31 31.62 4.24
C ILE A 244 -8.80 31.89 4.30
N ARG A 245 -7.96 30.84 4.44
CA ARG A 245 -6.51 30.94 4.63
C ARG A 245 -5.76 29.97 3.72
N PRO A 246 -5.92 30.02 2.39
CA PRO A 246 -5.31 29.08 1.46
C PRO A 246 -3.77 29.05 1.54
N TRP A 247 -3.14 30.16 1.97
CA TRP A 247 -1.69 30.21 2.15
C TRP A 247 -1.15 29.22 3.20
N LEU A 248 -1.95 28.79 4.20
CA LEU A 248 -1.53 27.78 5.15
C LEU A 248 -1.26 26.45 4.44
N PHE A 249 -2.15 26.07 3.53
CA PHE A 249 -2.01 24.84 2.74
C PHE A 249 -0.85 24.95 1.74
N LEU A 250 -0.74 26.08 1.05
CA LEU A 250 0.36 26.33 0.12
C LEU A 250 1.71 26.33 0.84
N GLY A 251 1.79 26.95 2.02
CA GLY A 251 3.01 26.96 2.83
C GLY A 251 3.46 25.59 3.27
N LEU A 252 2.52 24.70 3.63
CA LEU A 252 2.84 23.31 3.94
C LEU A 252 3.24 22.53 2.67
N PHE A 253 2.48 22.66 1.59
CA PHE A 253 2.69 21.90 0.37
C PHE A 253 4.04 22.18 -0.31
N PHE A 254 4.53 23.41 -0.30
CA PHE A 254 5.74 23.85 -0.98
C PHE A 254 7.00 23.86 -0.11
N THR A 255 7.09 23.02 0.92
CA THR A 255 8.36 22.80 1.62
C THR A 255 9.28 21.88 0.81
N LEU A 256 10.61 22.01 1.00
CA LEU A 256 11.58 21.20 0.26
C LEU A 256 11.41 19.70 0.51
N GLU A 257 11.10 19.34 1.75
CA GLU A 257 10.90 17.93 2.16
C GLU A 257 9.70 17.31 1.43
N ARG A 258 8.60 18.05 1.30
CA ARG A 258 7.40 17.55 0.62
C ARG A 258 7.57 17.49 -0.90
N ILE A 259 8.27 18.48 -1.47
CA ILE A 259 8.65 18.44 -2.90
C ILE A 259 9.57 17.24 -3.15
N TYR A 260 10.54 17.01 -2.26
CA TYR A 260 11.43 15.86 -2.33
C TYR A 260 10.66 14.54 -2.23
N TYR A 261 9.71 14.43 -1.30
CA TYR A 261 8.81 13.30 -1.15
C TYR A 261 8.04 13.00 -2.45
N LEU A 262 7.39 14.00 -3.04
CA LEU A 262 6.68 13.84 -4.31
C LEU A 262 7.63 13.42 -5.44
N ALA A 263 8.81 14.03 -5.50
CA ALA A 263 9.84 13.66 -6.47
C ALA A 263 10.32 12.21 -6.26
N SER A 264 10.44 11.74 -5.02
CA SER A 264 10.83 10.36 -4.72
C SER A 264 9.82 9.34 -5.22
N LEU A 265 8.52 9.61 -5.03
CA LEU A 265 7.45 8.76 -5.56
C LEU A 265 7.51 8.69 -7.10
N LEU A 266 7.59 9.84 -7.77
CA LEU A 266 7.62 9.94 -9.23
C LEU A 266 8.89 9.34 -9.84
N ARG A 267 10.02 9.49 -9.16
CA ARG A 267 11.34 8.97 -9.60
C ARG A 267 11.35 7.45 -9.69
N SER A 268 10.65 6.75 -8.79
CA SER A 268 10.52 5.29 -8.83
C SER A 268 10.10 4.73 -10.18
N VAL A 269 9.36 5.52 -10.95
CA VAL A 269 8.81 5.16 -12.27
C VAL A 269 9.20 6.18 -13.36
N GLY A 270 10.36 6.85 -13.20
CA GLY A 270 10.95 7.71 -14.21
C GLY A 270 10.13 8.95 -14.58
N PHE A 271 9.37 9.53 -13.66
CA PHE A 271 8.47 10.67 -13.85
C PHE A 271 7.38 10.47 -14.93
N LEU A 272 7.18 9.25 -15.40
CA LEU A 272 6.17 8.92 -16.41
C LEU A 272 4.72 9.25 -15.98
N PRO A 273 4.35 9.21 -14.67
CA PRO A 273 3.03 9.65 -14.23
C PRO A 273 2.66 11.08 -14.60
N LEU A 274 3.63 11.98 -14.76
CA LEU A 274 3.39 13.37 -15.19
C LEU A 274 2.76 13.47 -16.59
N LEU A 275 2.90 12.45 -17.41
CA LEU A 275 2.27 12.37 -18.73
C LEU A 275 0.81 11.87 -18.68
N ALA A 276 0.36 11.34 -17.55
CA ALA A 276 -1.01 10.86 -17.37
C ALA A 276 -1.52 11.13 -15.93
N PRO A 277 -1.44 12.38 -15.42
CA PRO A 277 -1.67 12.72 -14.02
C PRO A 277 -3.11 12.46 -13.57
N GLU A 278 -4.06 12.39 -14.50
CA GLU A 278 -5.45 12.09 -14.19
C GLU A 278 -5.66 10.73 -13.52
N TRP A 279 -4.72 9.78 -13.69
CA TRP A 279 -4.77 8.47 -13.04
C TRP A 279 -4.29 8.52 -11.58
N LEU A 280 -3.71 9.64 -11.15
CA LEU A 280 -3.36 9.89 -9.74
C LEU A 280 -4.54 10.42 -8.91
N LEU A 281 -5.70 10.73 -9.53
CA LEU A 281 -6.86 11.27 -8.81
C LEU A 281 -7.23 10.46 -7.55
N PRO A 282 -7.26 9.11 -7.57
CA PRO A 282 -7.60 8.36 -6.36
C PRO A 282 -6.59 8.49 -5.22
N THR A 283 -5.37 8.93 -5.48
CA THR A 283 -4.35 9.10 -4.42
C THR A 283 -4.54 10.35 -3.58
N LEU A 284 -5.41 11.29 -3.99
CA LEU A 284 -5.56 12.58 -3.34
C LEU A 284 -5.87 12.50 -1.83
N PRO A 285 -6.72 11.58 -1.32
CA PRO A 285 -6.93 11.47 0.12
C PRO A 285 -5.65 11.11 0.87
N SER A 286 -4.90 10.11 0.40
CA SER A 286 -3.64 9.68 1.02
C SER A 286 -2.54 10.73 0.87
N LEU A 287 -2.45 11.40 -0.29
CA LEU A 287 -1.52 12.52 -0.47
C LEU A 287 -1.87 13.70 0.44
N ALA A 288 -3.16 14.00 0.65
CA ALA A 288 -3.58 15.04 1.58
C ALA A 288 -3.16 14.70 3.02
N VAL A 289 -3.38 13.46 3.46
CA VAL A 289 -2.89 12.98 4.77
C VAL A 289 -1.39 13.19 4.90
N ASN A 290 -0.60 12.79 3.89
CA ASN A 290 0.85 12.84 3.96
C ASN A 290 1.40 14.28 3.85
N LEU A 291 0.86 15.09 2.94
CA LEU A 291 1.41 16.41 2.64
C LEU A 291 0.94 17.53 3.59
N LEU A 292 -0.20 17.36 4.24
CA LEU A 292 -0.78 18.36 5.12
C LEU A 292 -0.47 18.13 6.59
N GLY A 293 0.07 16.96 6.94
CA GLY A 293 0.48 16.66 8.30
C GLY A 293 1.82 17.32 8.68
N ASN A 294 1.99 17.59 9.99
CA ASN A 294 3.23 18.15 10.56
C ASN A 294 4.24 17.06 10.95
N ASP A 295 3.83 15.77 10.91
CA ASP A 295 4.69 14.66 11.27
C ASP A 295 5.58 14.27 10.07
N PRO A 296 6.92 14.37 10.17
CA PRO A 296 7.85 14.02 9.09
C PRO A 296 7.72 12.58 8.60
N LEU A 297 7.26 11.65 9.44
CA LEU A 297 7.07 10.25 9.07
C LEU A 297 6.08 10.09 7.92
N LEU A 298 5.05 10.95 7.83
CA LEU A 298 4.01 10.90 6.81
C LEU A 298 4.56 11.12 5.39
N TYR A 299 5.57 11.97 5.24
CA TYR A 299 6.19 12.31 3.96
C TYR A 299 7.65 11.87 3.83
N SER A 300 8.09 10.92 4.65
CA SER A 300 9.42 10.29 4.51
C SER A 300 9.56 9.44 3.24
N GLY A 301 8.44 8.91 2.74
CA GLY A 301 8.44 8.05 1.55
C GLY A 301 8.66 6.55 1.83
N VAL A 302 9.01 6.16 3.06
CA VAL A 302 9.42 4.79 3.40
C VAL A 302 8.52 4.07 4.42
N TYR A 303 7.56 4.75 5.02
CA TYR A 303 6.57 4.15 5.92
C TYR A 303 5.31 3.67 5.18
N HIS A 304 4.41 3.03 5.91
CA HIS A 304 3.15 2.46 5.40
C HIS A 304 2.16 3.48 4.79
N TYR A 305 2.40 4.77 4.94
CA TYR A 305 1.53 5.85 4.44
C TYR A 305 1.42 5.93 2.91
N ASN A 306 2.30 5.21 2.19
CA ASN A 306 2.30 5.16 0.72
C ASN A 306 1.44 4.02 0.13
N ALA A 307 0.88 3.16 0.98
CA ALA A 307 0.20 1.92 0.56
C ALA A 307 -0.86 2.14 -0.53
N ALA A 308 -1.73 3.15 -0.38
CA ALA A 308 -2.77 3.44 -1.36
C ALA A 308 -2.30 4.32 -2.53
N ILE A 309 -1.11 4.92 -2.46
CA ILE A 309 -0.54 5.76 -3.52
C ILE A 309 0.11 4.89 -4.60
N ILE A 310 0.87 3.87 -4.20
CA ILE A 310 1.65 3.00 -5.09
C ILE A 310 0.82 2.41 -6.25
N PRO A 311 -0.39 1.86 -6.05
CA PRO A 311 -1.19 1.27 -7.13
C PRO A 311 -1.52 2.26 -8.26
N PHE A 312 -1.89 3.47 -7.91
CA PHE A 312 -2.28 4.50 -8.87
C PHE A 312 -1.06 5.20 -9.48
N LEU A 313 0.04 5.28 -8.75
CA LEU A 313 1.34 5.70 -9.29
C LEU A 313 1.78 4.76 -10.42
N MET A 314 1.69 3.43 -10.19
CA MET A 314 1.99 2.44 -11.22
C MET A 314 1.02 2.51 -12.40
N LEU A 315 -0.28 2.65 -12.14
CA LEU A 315 -1.29 2.81 -13.20
C LEU A 315 -1.02 4.06 -14.04
N SER A 316 -0.73 5.19 -13.39
CA SER A 316 -0.41 6.46 -14.05
C SER A 316 0.89 6.34 -14.88
N ALA A 317 1.91 5.66 -14.36
CA ALA A 317 3.16 5.40 -15.08
C ALA A 317 2.92 4.56 -16.35
N ILE A 318 2.11 3.50 -16.25
CA ILE A 318 1.73 2.65 -17.40
C ILE A 318 1.03 3.49 -18.48
N HIS A 319 0.04 4.30 -18.09
CA HIS A 319 -0.69 5.15 -19.03
C HIS A 319 0.18 6.31 -19.58
N GLY A 320 1.05 6.87 -18.75
CA GLY A 320 2.02 7.89 -19.16
C GLY A 320 3.01 7.36 -20.20
N THR A 321 3.51 6.13 -19.99
CA THR A 321 4.35 5.43 -20.97
C THR A 321 3.59 5.20 -22.28
N SER A 322 2.35 4.70 -22.19
CA SER A 322 1.50 4.50 -23.37
C SER A 322 1.30 5.81 -24.17
N ARG A 323 1.04 6.91 -23.46
CA ARG A 323 0.88 8.25 -24.08
C ARG A 323 2.19 8.73 -24.74
N PHE A 324 3.32 8.57 -24.05
CA PHE A 324 4.63 8.90 -24.60
C PHE A 324 4.91 8.14 -25.91
N LEU A 325 4.70 6.82 -25.91
CA LEU A 325 4.92 5.98 -27.09
C LEU A 325 3.97 6.34 -28.25
N SER A 326 2.72 6.69 -27.95
CA SER A 326 1.75 7.12 -28.95
C SER A 326 2.15 8.45 -29.60
N LEU A 327 2.63 9.42 -28.80
CA LEU A 327 3.17 10.68 -29.30
C LEU A 327 4.39 10.46 -30.21
N TRP A 328 5.31 9.58 -29.74
CA TRP A 328 6.48 9.23 -30.51
C TRP A 328 6.13 8.61 -31.88
N GLN A 329 5.20 7.69 -31.92
CA GLN A 329 4.71 7.08 -33.15
C GLN A 329 4.03 8.12 -34.06
N GLY A 330 3.24 9.04 -33.49
CA GLY A 330 2.64 10.15 -34.21
C GLY A 330 3.70 11.01 -34.94
N TRP A 331 4.76 11.43 -34.24
CA TRP A 331 5.85 12.23 -34.81
C TRP A 331 6.60 11.49 -35.91
N ARG A 332 6.63 10.17 -35.90
CA ARG A 332 7.27 9.37 -36.97
C ARG A 332 6.47 9.34 -38.28
N HIS A 333 5.14 9.40 -38.21
CA HIS A 333 4.24 9.13 -39.35
C HIS A 333 3.56 10.37 -39.91
N GLU A 334 3.85 11.57 -39.45
CA GLU A 334 3.15 12.81 -39.83
C GLU A 334 3.33 13.17 -41.34
N ASP A 335 4.42 12.77 -42.00
CA ASP A 335 4.72 13.09 -43.40
C ASP A 335 4.05 12.20 -44.46
N SER A 336 3.57 11.03 -44.11
CA SER A 336 2.87 10.18 -45.08
C SER A 336 1.53 10.75 -45.54
N LYS A 337 1.10 11.86 -44.92
CA LYS A 337 -0.11 12.59 -45.28
C LYS A 337 0.17 13.91 -46.04
N GLU A 338 1.36 14.49 -45.91
CA GLU A 338 1.71 15.73 -46.62
C GLU A 338 2.27 15.48 -48.04
N THR A 339 2.84 14.31 -48.31
CA THR A 339 3.21 13.88 -49.65
C THR A 339 2.04 13.16 -50.31
N GLY A 340 0.94 13.90 -50.49
CA GLY A 340 -0.24 13.42 -51.18
C GLY A 340 -0.01 13.21 -52.69
N THR A 341 0.51 12.06 -53.06
CA THR A 341 0.20 11.43 -54.33
C THR A 341 -0.99 10.51 -54.09
N ALA A 342 -2.16 11.00 -54.46
CA ALA A 342 -3.32 10.16 -54.62
C ALA A 342 -2.97 9.00 -55.58
N PRO A 343 -3.24 7.73 -55.22
CA PRO A 343 -3.13 6.67 -56.21
C PRO A 343 -4.22 6.92 -57.27
N SER A 344 -3.77 7.19 -58.50
CA SER A 344 -4.63 7.19 -59.68
C SER A 344 -5.38 5.87 -59.73
N HIS A 345 -6.71 5.95 -59.78
CA HIS A 345 -7.58 4.84 -60.13
C HIS A 345 -7.28 4.36 -61.56
N GLU A 346 -6.48 3.33 -61.71
CA GLU A 346 -6.51 2.49 -62.88
C GLU A 346 -7.52 1.37 -62.66
N SER A 347 -8.61 1.47 -63.39
CA SER A 347 -9.58 0.43 -63.57
C SER A 347 -8.98 -0.68 -64.44
N VAL A 348 -8.79 -1.86 -63.90
CA VAL A 348 -8.55 -3.08 -64.68
C VAL A 348 -9.56 -4.14 -64.28
N GLY A 349 -10.17 -4.67 -65.30
CA GLY A 349 -11.36 -5.48 -65.33
C GLY A 349 -11.25 -6.87 -64.77
N ALA A 350 -12.42 -7.44 -64.79
CA ALA A 350 -12.84 -8.77 -64.36
C ALA A 350 -11.94 -9.94 -64.81
N GLY A 351 -11.69 -10.87 -63.89
CA GLY A 351 -11.18 -12.20 -64.19
C GLY A 351 -11.65 -13.18 -63.10
N VAL A 352 -12.54 -14.05 -63.51
CA VAL A 352 -13.09 -15.20 -62.76
C VAL A 352 -12.00 -16.26 -62.60
N GLY A 353 -11.87 -16.86 -61.40
CA GLY A 353 -11.01 -18.03 -61.19
C GLY A 353 -11.25 -18.68 -59.85
N LEU A 354 -11.87 -19.85 -59.91
CA LEU A 354 -12.20 -20.78 -58.84
C LEU A 354 -11.03 -21.39 -58.11
N GLY A 355 -11.20 -21.65 -56.79
CA GLY A 355 -10.73 -22.91 -56.19
C GLY A 355 -9.46 -22.79 -55.34
N GLY A 356 -9.58 -23.13 -54.05
CA GLY A 356 -8.44 -23.43 -53.18
C GLY A 356 -8.78 -23.34 -51.69
N GLU A 357 -9.34 -24.39 -51.12
CA GLU A 357 -9.45 -24.58 -49.67
C GLU A 357 -8.04 -24.64 -49.04
N GLY A 358 -7.73 -23.70 -48.22
CA GLY A 358 -6.54 -23.70 -47.37
C GLY A 358 -6.91 -23.59 -45.90
N THR A 359 -6.91 -24.73 -45.23
CA THR A 359 -7.10 -24.88 -43.80
C THR A 359 -6.05 -24.06 -43.02
N LEU A 360 -6.50 -23.00 -42.38
CA LEU A 360 -5.70 -22.28 -41.39
C LEU A 360 -5.80 -22.95 -40.02
N ALA A 361 -4.68 -23.44 -39.54
CA ALA A 361 -4.50 -24.01 -38.22
C ALA A 361 -4.86 -23.02 -37.12
N SER A 362 -5.73 -23.43 -36.22
CA SER A 362 -6.11 -22.76 -34.99
C SER A 362 -4.93 -22.70 -34.02
N PRO A 363 -4.62 -21.57 -33.37
CA PRO A 363 -3.60 -21.53 -32.33
C PRO A 363 -4.12 -22.21 -31.07
N ALA A 364 -3.28 -23.09 -30.53
CA ALA A 364 -3.48 -23.89 -29.34
C ALA A 364 -3.93 -23.07 -28.12
N HIS A 365 -5.05 -23.47 -27.54
CA HIS A 365 -5.50 -23.04 -26.23
C HIS A 365 -4.56 -23.58 -25.15
N VAL A 366 -3.78 -22.72 -24.52
CA VAL A 366 -3.09 -23.05 -23.26
C VAL A 366 -4.10 -22.88 -22.13
N HIS A 367 -4.69 -23.98 -21.70
CA HIS A 367 -5.47 -24.06 -20.46
C HIS A 367 -4.52 -24.02 -19.27
N TRP A 368 -4.52 -22.94 -18.51
CA TRP A 368 -3.97 -22.91 -17.16
C TRP A 368 -5.03 -23.33 -16.16
N LEU A 369 -4.73 -24.41 -15.47
CA LEU A 369 -5.46 -25.01 -14.36
C LEU A 369 -5.67 -23.99 -13.22
N PHE A 370 -6.89 -23.57 -13.01
CA PHE A 370 -7.45 -23.28 -11.70
C PHE A 370 -8.78 -24.03 -11.60
N ALA A 371 -8.67 -25.28 -11.19
CA ALA A 371 -9.81 -26.08 -10.76
C ALA A 371 -9.82 -26.09 -9.23
N ALA A 372 -10.71 -25.32 -8.64
CA ALA A 372 -11.23 -25.58 -7.31
C ALA A 372 -12.76 -25.54 -7.43
N PRO A 373 -13.49 -26.58 -7.01
CA PRO A 373 -14.94 -26.66 -7.12
C PRO A 373 -15.57 -26.05 -5.87
N LEU A 374 -16.27 -24.92 -6.00
CA LEU A 374 -17.16 -24.46 -4.95
C LEU A 374 -18.46 -23.89 -5.56
N LEU A 375 -19.53 -24.66 -5.31
CA LEU A 375 -20.93 -24.27 -5.17
C LEU A 375 -21.61 -23.57 -6.37
N THR A 376 -22.21 -24.41 -7.22
CA THR A 376 -23.29 -24.04 -8.13
C THR A 376 -24.58 -23.80 -7.33
N LEU A 377 -24.96 -22.56 -7.15
CA LEU A 377 -26.33 -22.17 -6.83
C LEU A 377 -26.90 -21.45 -8.06
N PRO A 378 -28.04 -21.90 -8.63
CA PRO A 378 -28.59 -21.26 -9.81
C PRO A 378 -29.44 -20.05 -9.42
N ILE A 379 -28.86 -18.84 -9.53
CA ILE A 379 -29.62 -17.60 -9.51
C ILE A 379 -30.12 -17.36 -10.95
N ARG A 380 -31.40 -17.60 -11.19
CA ARG A 380 -32.10 -17.19 -12.41
C ARG A 380 -32.18 -15.67 -12.48
N ILE A 381 -31.28 -15.03 -13.21
CA ILE A 381 -31.41 -13.64 -13.64
C ILE A 381 -32.00 -13.63 -15.05
N GLY A 382 -33.07 -12.88 -15.21
CA GLY A 382 -33.92 -12.88 -16.42
C GLY A 382 -33.13 -12.59 -17.71
N THR A 383 -33.55 -13.29 -18.75
CA THR A 383 -32.96 -13.38 -20.09
C THR A 383 -32.87 -12.07 -20.87
N SER A 384 -33.48 -10.97 -20.41
CA SER A 384 -33.49 -9.69 -21.13
C SER A 384 -32.22 -8.81 -20.94
N LEU A 385 -31.45 -9.08 -19.92
CA LEU A 385 -30.23 -8.30 -19.65
C LEU A 385 -29.00 -8.83 -20.41
N LYS A 386 -29.03 -10.12 -20.77
CA LYS A 386 -27.90 -10.80 -21.45
C LYS A 386 -27.75 -10.35 -22.92
N ALA A 387 -28.85 -9.99 -23.58
CA ALA A 387 -28.84 -9.59 -24.99
C ALA A 387 -28.30 -8.16 -25.23
N ARG A 388 -28.39 -7.26 -24.23
CA ARG A 388 -27.86 -5.88 -24.36
C ARG A 388 -26.40 -5.72 -23.99
N LEU A 389 -25.82 -6.70 -23.30
CA LEU A 389 -24.40 -6.63 -22.88
C LEU A 389 -23.42 -7.29 -23.87
N LEU A 390 -23.93 -8.12 -24.79
CA LEU A 390 -23.09 -8.84 -25.77
C LEU A 390 -22.81 -8.06 -27.06
N ASN A 391 -23.50 -6.96 -27.34
CA ASN A 391 -23.38 -6.20 -28.60
C ASN A 391 -22.60 -4.88 -28.48
N SER A 392 -21.87 -4.60 -27.41
CA SER A 392 -20.95 -3.44 -27.33
C SER A 392 -19.50 -3.87 -27.54
N THR A 393 -19.19 -4.38 -28.71
CA THR A 393 -17.84 -4.30 -29.25
C THR A 393 -17.56 -2.83 -29.57
N LEU A 394 -16.84 -2.16 -28.67
CA LEU A 394 -16.27 -0.85 -28.97
C LEU A 394 -15.28 -1.04 -30.12
N PRO A 395 -15.49 -0.44 -31.30
CA PRO A 395 -14.47 -0.40 -32.33
C PRO A 395 -13.27 0.34 -31.73
N ALA A 396 -12.08 -0.14 -32.02
CA ALA A 396 -10.84 0.64 -31.86
C ALA A 396 -11.04 1.93 -32.68
N ARG A 397 -11.57 2.97 -32.05
CA ARG A 397 -11.65 4.29 -32.64
C ARG A 397 -10.23 4.75 -32.89
N ARG A 398 -9.81 4.70 -34.16
CA ARG A 398 -8.71 5.49 -34.67
C ARG A 398 -8.85 6.89 -34.09
N LEU A 399 -7.85 7.33 -33.33
CA LEU A 399 -7.64 8.74 -33.01
C LEU A 399 -7.28 9.47 -34.30
N VAL A 400 -8.30 9.71 -35.14
CA VAL A 400 -8.19 10.51 -36.36
C VAL A 400 -8.74 11.88 -35.99
N GLY A 401 -7.86 12.87 -35.92
CA GLY A 401 -8.22 14.27 -36.04
C GLY A 401 -8.31 15.09 -34.76
N THR A 402 -7.35 14.99 -33.81
CA THR A 402 -7.07 16.13 -32.94
C THR A 402 -6.19 17.11 -33.69
N ARG A 403 -6.71 18.30 -34.04
CA ARG A 403 -5.90 19.42 -34.50
C ARG A 403 -4.96 19.78 -33.35
N PHE A 404 -3.68 19.59 -33.53
CA PHE A 404 -2.65 20.02 -32.60
C PHE A 404 -2.70 21.54 -32.44
N THR A 405 -2.52 22.02 -31.22
CA THR A 405 -2.32 23.43 -30.94
C THR A 405 -1.02 23.91 -31.62
N SER A 406 -0.87 25.20 -31.84
CA SER A 406 0.33 25.75 -32.49
C SER A 406 1.65 25.41 -31.76
N SER A 407 1.59 25.24 -30.44
CA SER A 407 2.73 24.82 -29.62
C SER A 407 3.05 23.32 -29.82
N GLU A 408 2.04 22.47 -29.91
CA GLU A 408 2.20 21.03 -30.18
C GLU A 408 2.78 20.79 -31.58
N GLN A 409 2.37 21.58 -32.57
CA GLN A 409 2.92 21.52 -33.92
C GLN A 409 4.41 21.92 -33.98
N ARG A 410 4.81 22.95 -33.20
CA ARG A 410 6.23 23.34 -33.11
C ARG A 410 7.07 22.24 -32.43
N LEU A 411 6.54 21.62 -31.38
CA LEU A 411 7.23 20.53 -30.71
C LEU A 411 7.34 19.30 -31.60
N SER A 412 6.26 18.95 -32.32
CA SER A 412 6.26 17.87 -33.31
C SER A 412 7.36 18.06 -34.35
N LYS A 413 7.45 19.24 -35.00
CA LYS A 413 8.50 19.54 -36.00
C LYS A 413 9.91 19.40 -35.43
N ARG A 414 10.14 19.77 -34.16
CA ARG A 414 11.47 19.63 -33.53
C ARG A 414 11.82 18.18 -33.19
N MET A 415 10.84 17.40 -32.74
CA MET A 415 11.04 16.00 -32.32
C MET A 415 11.05 15.00 -33.48
N GLN A 416 10.54 15.38 -34.65
CA GLN A 416 10.39 14.53 -35.81
C GLN A 416 11.73 13.93 -36.33
N PRO A 417 12.83 14.69 -36.49
CA PRO A 417 14.10 14.11 -36.91
C PRO A 417 14.61 13.05 -35.94
N LEU A 418 14.46 13.30 -34.63
CA LEU A 418 14.86 12.36 -33.59
C LEU A 418 13.95 11.11 -33.60
N ALA A 419 12.65 11.29 -33.77
CA ALA A 419 11.68 10.19 -33.82
C ALA A 419 11.94 9.27 -35.05
N ARG A 420 12.44 9.81 -36.15
CA ARG A 420 12.81 9.01 -37.33
C ARG A 420 14.12 8.24 -37.16
N SER A 421 15.11 8.82 -36.48
CA SER A 421 16.42 8.20 -36.27
C SER A 421 16.40 7.01 -35.29
N VAL A 422 15.40 6.95 -34.40
CA VAL A 422 15.30 5.89 -33.39
C VAL A 422 14.21 4.87 -33.79
N SER A 423 14.61 3.61 -33.96
CA SER A 423 13.65 2.54 -34.22
C SER A 423 12.80 2.22 -33.00
N PRO A 424 11.57 1.63 -33.14
CA PRO A 424 10.77 1.20 -32.03
C PRO A 424 11.51 0.23 -31.08
N PHE A 425 12.35 -0.64 -31.64
CA PHE A 425 13.20 -1.55 -30.88
C PHE A 425 14.21 -0.80 -29.99
N ARG A 426 14.87 0.22 -30.53
CA ARG A 426 15.82 1.05 -29.76
C ARG A 426 15.08 1.88 -28.70
N LEU A 427 13.91 2.42 -29.03
CA LEU A 427 13.12 3.22 -28.10
C LEU A 427 12.70 2.43 -26.88
N GLN A 428 12.26 1.18 -27.01
CA GLN A 428 11.89 0.38 -25.82
C GLN A 428 13.09 0.15 -24.89
N TRP A 429 14.30 -0.02 -25.45
CA TRP A 429 15.51 -0.13 -24.62
C TRP A 429 15.87 1.20 -23.94
N ILE A 430 15.63 2.33 -24.60
CA ILE A 430 15.82 3.65 -23.99
C ILE A 430 14.86 3.84 -22.82
N VAL A 431 13.57 3.55 -23.02
CA VAL A 431 12.56 3.66 -21.94
C VAL A 431 12.85 2.66 -20.81
N PHE A 432 13.25 1.43 -21.17
CA PHE A 432 13.67 0.42 -20.19
C PHE A 432 14.85 0.94 -19.34
N ALA A 433 15.93 1.37 -20.00
CA ALA A 433 17.12 1.90 -19.31
C ALA A 433 16.78 3.12 -18.45
N TRP A 434 15.94 4.03 -18.95
CA TRP A 434 15.49 5.20 -18.20
C TRP A 434 14.79 4.80 -16.89
N ILE A 435 13.83 3.87 -16.94
CA ILE A 435 13.11 3.40 -15.75
C ILE A 435 14.08 2.75 -14.76
N ILE A 436 14.99 1.88 -15.23
CA ILE A 436 15.97 1.20 -14.37
C ILE A 436 16.92 2.21 -13.72
N VAL A 437 17.44 3.17 -14.48
CA VAL A 437 18.34 4.22 -13.95
C VAL A 437 17.61 5.06 -12.90
N MET A 438 16.38 5.48 -13.19
CA MET A 438 15.60 6.28 -12.24
C MET A 438 15.21 5.50 -10.98
N CYS A 439 14.86 4.23 -11.14
CA CYS A 439 14.58 3.35 -10.00
C CYS A 439 15.84 3.14 -9.14
N GLY A 440 16.98 2.85 -9.77
CA GLY A 440 18.28 2.70 -9.09
C GLY A 440 18.73 3.97 -8.38
N LEU A 441 18.60 5.13 -9.04
CA LEU A 441 18.88 6.44 -8.44
C LEU A 441 17.96 6.70 -7.24
N ASN A 442 16.67 6.37 -7.37
CA ASN A 442 15.73 6.54 -6.27
C ASN A 442 16.07 5.65 -5.07
N PHE A 443 16.45 4.40 -5.32
CA PHE A 443 16.93 3.48 -4.29
C PHE A 443 18.19 4.02 -3.60
N TRP A 444 19.17 4.50 -4.38
CA TRP A 444 20.40 5.08 -3.85
C TRP A 444 20.12 6.27 -2.92
N ILE A 445 19.22 7.16 -3.33
CA ILE A 445 18.86 8.36 -2.55
C ILE A 445 18.07 7.99 -1.29
N ALA A 446 17.16 7.02 -1.35
CA ALA A 446 16.35 6.56 -0.21
C ALA A 446 17.12 5.61 0.73
N LYS A 447 18.31 5.14 0.36
CA LYS A 447 19.10 4.18 1.13
C LYS A 447 19.34 4.58 2.59
N PRO A 448 19.68 5.84 2.95
CA PRO A 448 19.87 6.22 4.35
C PRO A 448 18.62 6.02 5.21
N GLU A 449 17.45 6.37 4.69
CA GLU A 449 16.17 6.23 5.39
C GLU A 449 15.75 4.77 5.49
N LEU A 450 15.94 4.00 4.41
CA LEU A 450 15.69 2.55 4.41
C LEU A 450 16.62 1.81 5.36
N ASN A 451 17.88 2.20 5.47
CA ASN A 451 18.85 1.56 6.36
C ASN A 451 18.43 1.62 7.83
N ALA A 452 17.62 2.59 8.24
CA ALA A 452 17.07 2.66 9.59
C ALA A 452 16.18 1.44 9.93
N PHE A 453 15.60 0.80 8.92
CA PHE A 453 14.72 -0.37 9.10
C PHE A 453 15.46 -1.69 8.92
N TRP A 454 16.56 -1.71 8.14
CA TRP A 454 17.31 -2.93 7.91
C TRP A 454 18.04 -3.37 9.17
N PRO A 455 18.04 -4.66 9.49
CA PRO A 455 18.87 -5.19 10.55
C PRO A 455 20.36 -5.00 10.19
N ASP A 456 21.16 -4.65 11.19
CA ASP A 456 22.58 -4.37 11.05
C ASP A 456 23.48 -5.56 11.41
N HIS A 457 22.88 -6.62 11.97
CA HIS A 457 23.59 -7.84 12.37
C HIS A 457 22.66 -9.07 12.31
N GLN A 458 23.26 -10.24 12.37
CA GLN A 458 22.55 -11.51 12.56
C GLN A 458 22.29 -11.75 14.05
N PRO A 459 21.20 -12.48 14.43
CA PRO A 459 20.98 -12.87 15.80
C PRO A 459 22.19 -13.67 16.34
N GLY A 460 22.69 -13.26 17.48
CA GLY A 460 23.86 -13.83 18.13
C GLY A 460 23.57 -14.36 19.52
N SER A 461 24.62 -14.44 20.34
CA SER A 461 24.52 -14.86 21.75
C SER A 461 23.63 -13.92 22.57
N ARG A 462 23.68 -12.60 22.28
CA ARG A 462 22.85 -11.60 22.98
C ARG A 462 21.36 -11.92 22.82
N GLU A 463 20.90 -12.10 21.59
CA GLU A 463 19.50 -12.38 21.29
C GLU A 463 19.05 -13.72 21.89
N GLN A 464 19.92 -14.74 21.85
CA GLN A 464 19.65 -16.04 22.47
C GLN A 464 19.51 -15.94 24.00
N HIS A 465 20.39 -15.21 24.68
CA HIS A 465 20.30 -15.00 26.14
C HIS A 465 19.03 -14.21 26.51
N ILE A 466 18.65 -13.22 25.71
CA ILE A 466 17.40 -12.48 25.92
C ILE A 466 16.20 -13.42 25.76
N LEU A 467 16.14 -14.22 24.71
CA LEU A 467 15.05 -15.19 24.49
C LEU A 467 14.96 -16.22 25.62
N GLN A 468 16.10 -16.70 26.14
CA GLN A 468 16.13 -17.58 27.33
C GLN A 468 15.56 -16.85 28.56
N LEU A 469 15.87 -15.56 28.75
CA LEU A 469 15.30 -14.78 29.84
C LEU A 469 13.80 -14.59 29.67
N LEU A 470 13.32 -14.28 28.46
CA LEU A 470 11.89 -14.14 28.17
C LEU A 470 11.12 -15.46 28.37
N SER A 471 11.75 -16.61 28.13
CA SER A 471 11.13 -17.93 28.35
C SER A 471 10.84 -18.26 29.82
N LEU A 472 11.40 -17.50 30.76
CA LEU A 472 11.07 -17.62 32.19
C LEU A 472 9.70 -17.04 32.53
N ILE A 473 9.08 -16.28 31.63
CA ILE A 473 7.78 -15.66 31.82
C ILE A 473 6.68 -16.65 31.39
N PRO A 474 5.77 -17.06 32.27
CA PRO A 474 4.67 -17.93 31.89
C PRO A 474 3.84 -17.34 30.74
N PRO A 475 3.33 -18.17 29.80
CA PRO A 475 2.62 -17.68 28.63
C PRO A 475 1.30 -16.94 28.95
N ASP A 476 0.65 -17.29 30.06
CA ASP A 476 -0.60 -16.68 30.56
C ASP A 476 -0.38 -15.48 31.49
N ALA A 477 0.87 -15.21 31.88
CA ALA A 477 1.18 -14.10 32.78
C ALA A 477 0.97 -12.74 32.11
N SER A 478 0.48 -11.77 32.88
CA SER A 478 0.44 -10.37 32.42
C SER A 478 1.82 -9.72 32.52
N VAL A 479 2.21 -9.01 31.46
CA VAL A 479 3.58 -8.48 31.29
C VAL A 479 3.55 -7.02 30.87
N SER A 480 4.52 -6.24 31.39
CA SER A 480 4.93 -4.97 30.78
C SER A 480 6.34 -5.14 30.19
N ALA A 481 6.51 -4.80 28.92
CA ALA A 481 7.75 -4.99 28.21
C ALA A 481 8.22 -3.73 27.50
N SER A 482 9.55 -3.52 27.39
CA SER A 482 10.13 -2.50 26.51
C SER A 482 9.62 -2.66 25.07
N GLN A 483 9.63 -1.58 24.29
CA GLN A 483 9.07 -1.55 22.94
C GLN A 483 9.65 -2.62 22.01
N ASP A 484 10.93 -2.90 22.12
CA ASP A 484 11.71 -3.86 21.34
C ASP A 484 11.47 -5.33 21.77
N LEU A 485 11.27 -5.58 23.07
CA LEU A 485 11.01 -6.91 23.61
C LEU A 485 9.54 -7.33 23.46
N ASN A 486 8.65 -6.36 23.37
CA ASN A 486 7.22 -6.52 23.42
C ASN A 486 6.66 -7.45 22.32
N PRO A 487 7.08 -7.37 21.04
CA PRO A 487 6.59 -8.26 19.99
C PRO A 487 6.88 -9.76 20.23
N HIS A 488 7.91 -10.08 21.04
CA HIS A 488 8.25 -11.45 21.43
C HIS A 488 7.39 -12.00 22.58
N LEU A 489 6.51 -11.16 23.11
CA LEU A 489 5.62 -11.47 24.23
C LEU A 489 4.15 -11.18 23.90
N SER A 490 3.82 -10.88 22.65
CA SER A 490 2.50 -10.37 22.27
C SER A 490 1.40 -11.44 22.19
N GLU A 491 1.76 -12.73 22.12
CA GLU A 491 0.81 -13.84 22.16
C GLU A 491 0.28 -14.11 23.58
N ARG A 492 -0.35 -13.08 24.15
CA ARG A 492 -0.98 -13.17 25.48
C ARG A 492 -2.14 -12.20 25.63
N GLN A 493 -3.03 -12.50 26.56
CA GLN A 493 -4.21 -11.68 26.77
C GLN A 493 -3.86 -10.27 27.26
N LEU A 494 -2.93 -10.18 28.22
CA LEU A 494 -2.61 -8.93 28.91
C LEU A 494 -1.13 -8.57 28.72
N LEU A 495 -0.89 -7.55 27.94
CA LEU A 495 0.43 -7.00 27.67
C LEU A 495 0.37 -5.47 27.76
N ALA A 496 1.37 -4.85 28.35
CA ALA A 496 1.53 -3.42 28.40
C ALA A 496 2.90 -3.01 27.83
N VAL A 497 3.02 -1.78 27.39
CA VAL A 497 4.31 -1.19 26.99
C VAL A 497 4.93 -0.51 28.21
N PHE A 498 6.16 -0.88 28.54
CA PHE A 498 6.94 -0.19 29.57
C PHE A 498 7.09 1.31 29.25
N PRO A 499 6.95 2.22 30.21
CA PRO A 499 6.93 2.05 31.67
C PRO A 499 5.54 1.78 32.28
N SER A 500 4.45 1.64 31.50
CA SER A 500 3.15 1.34 32.06
C SER A 500 3.14 -0.05 32.69
N VAL A 501 2.78 -0.13 33.97
CA VAL A 501 2.55 -1.39 34.67
C VAL A 501 1.03 -1.66 34.88
N CYS A 502 0.20 -0.75 34.43
CA CYS A 502 -1.25 -0.81 34.50
C CYS A 502 -1.80 -1.21 33.13
N ILE A 503 -2.77 -2.12 33.13
CA ILE A 503 -3.46 -2.58 31.92
C ILE A 503 -4.64 -1.66 31.59
N ASP A 504 -5.17 -0.97 32.59
CA ASP A 504 -6.30 -0.04 32.46
C ASP A 504 -5.97 1.35 33.05
N ARG A 505 -6.80 2.33 32.73
CA ARG A 505 -6.66 3.72 33.24
C ARG A 505 -6.75 3.84 34.76
N THR A 506 -7.47 2.93 35.41
CA THR A 506 -7.74 2.98 36.84
C THR A 506 -6.67 2.22 37.62
N CYS A 507 -5.75 1.55 36.92
CA CYS A 507 -4.73 0.70 37.51
C CYS A 507 -5.28 -0.41 38.44
N ASN A 508 -6.52 -0.85 38.19
CA ASN A 508 -7.12 -1.97 38.92
C ASN A 508 -6.45 -3.30 38.56
N GLN A 509 -5.89 -3.39 37.36
CA GLN A 509 -5.10 -4.51 36.90
C GLN A 509 -3.63 -4.07 36.69
N THR A 510 -2.76 -4.56 37.55
CA THR A 510 -1.31 -4.41 37.39
C THR A 510 -0.70 -5.70 36.87
N VAL A 511 0.37 -5.55 36.08
CA VAL A 511 1.07 -6.70 35.50
C VAL A 511 1.79 -7.54 36.58
N GLN A 512 1.97 -8.83 36.29
CA GLN A 512 2.71 -9.76 37.15
C GLN A 512 4.22 -9.66 36.91
N TYR A 513 4.62 -9.45 35.67
CA TYR A 513 6.02 -9.36 35.25
C TYR A 513 6.30 -8.03 34.56
N VAL A 514 7.53 -7.55 34.75
CA VAL A 514 8.07 -6.42 33.99
C VAL A 514 9.40 -6.86 33.39
N VAL A 515 9.58 -6.62 32.08
CA VAL A 515 10.86 -6.89 31.40
C VAL A 515 11.30 -5.64 30.66
N VAL A 516 12.54 -5.23 30.91
CA VAL A 516 13.07 -3.94 30.43
C VAL A 516 14.46 -4.12 29.86
N ASP A 517 14.67 -3.69 28.63
CA ASP A 517 15.99 -3.49 28.05
C ASP A 517 16.51 -2.11 28.46
N LEU A 518 17.50 -2.08 29.37
CA LEU A 518 18.10 -0.85 29.85
C LEU A 518 18.91 -0.13 28.77
N ASN A 519 19.39 -0.86 27.75
CA ASN A 519 20.13 -0.27 26.63
C ASN A 519 19.20 0.56 25.73
N SER A 520 17.96 0.09 25.50
CA SER A 520 16.98 0.82 24.69
C SER A 520 16.45 2.07 25.43
N LEU A 521 16.37 2.04 26.77
CA LEU A 521 15.95 3.20 27.57
C LEU A 521 17.00 4.33 27.58
N ALA A 522 18.28 3.98 27.56
CA ALA A 522 19.38 4.97 27.60
C ALA A 522 19.35 5.94 26.40
N VAL A 523 18.72 5.54 25.31
CA VAL A 523 18.61 6.35 24.08
C VAL A 523 17.49 7.40 24.18
N SER A 524 16.41 7.13 24.94
CA SER A 524 15.21 7.96 24.92
C SER A 524 15.18 9.08 25.99
N ASN A 525 15.54 8.80 27.22
CA ASN A 525 15.72 9.81 28.28
C ASN A 525 16.19 9.13 29.59
N LEU A 526 17.50 9.01 29.79
CA LEU A 526 18.12 8.25 30.88
C LEU A 526 17.61 8.65 32.29
N ALA A 527 17.37 9.93 32.54
CA ALA A 527 16.97 10.42 33.85
C ALA A 527 15.55 9.99 34.23
N ILE A 528 14.61 10.09 33.29
CA ILE A 528 13.19 9.66 33.49
C ILE A 528 13.15 8.14 33.63
N ALA A 529 13.78 7.42 32.73
CA ALA A 529 13.83 5.97 32.71
C ALA A 529 14.44 5.39 33.99
N THR A 530 15.49 6.02 34.53
CA THR A 530 16.14 5.61 35.80
C THR A 530 15.21 5.85 36.99
N SER A 531 14.51 6.99 37.02
CA SER A 531 13.54 7.31 38.08
C SER A 531 12.37 6.31 38.09
N GLU A 532 11.81 6.03 36.92
CA GLU A 532 10.70 5.06 36.76
C GLU A 532 11.14 3.65 37.14
N PHE A 533 12.30 3.21 36.69
CA PHE A 533 12.86 1.91 37.03
C PHE A 533 13.09 1.76 38.56
N ASN A 534 13.66 2.79 39.21
CA ASN A 534 13.83 2.78 40.66
C ASN A 534 12.48 2.77 41.41
N GLY A 535 11.47 3.45 40.87
CA GLY A 535 10.09 3.40 41.38
C GLY A 535 9.50 1.99 41.37
N LEU A 536 9.78 1.23 40.32
CA LEU A 536 9.31 -0.16 40.19
C LEU A 536 9.91 -1.11 41.22
N LEU A 537 11.16 -0.91 41.63
CA LEU A 537 11.84 -1.77 42.61
C LEU A 537 11.13 -1.79 43.97
N LYS A 538 10.26 -0.81 44.25
CA LYS A 538 9.40 -0.82 45.45
C LYS A 538 8.33 -1.90 45.38
N GLN A 539 7.78 -2.16 44.21
CA GLN A 539 6.65 -3.09 44.00
C GLN A 539 7.10 -4.43 43.36
N PHE A 540 8.22 -4.45 42.68
CA PHE A 540 8.74 -5.61 41.98
C PHE A 540 10.12 -6.02 42.53
N ARG A 541 10.45 -7.31 42.40
CA ARG A 541 11.81 -7.82 42.67
C ARG A 541 12.44 -8.35 41.39
N ILE A 542 13.74 -8.20 41.28
CA ILE A 542 14.50 -8.73 40.14
C ILE A 542 14.56 -10.25 40.26
N VAL A 543 14.27 -10.93 39.14
CA VAL A 543 14.33 -12.40 39.02
C VAL A 543 15.56 -12.82 38.23
N ALA A 544 15.83 -12.16 37.12
CA ALA A 544 16.94 -12.49 36.22
C ALA A 544 17.45 -11.25 35.50
N ARG A 545 18.69 -11.35 34.98
CA ARG A 545 19.34 -10.33 34.11
C ARG A 545 20.12 -11.03 33.02
N ALA A 546 20.06 -10.50 31.81
CA ALA A 546 20.87 -10.93 30.69
C ALA A 546 21.08 -9.75 29.71
N GLU A 547 22.30 -9.49 29.26
CA GLU A 547 22.63 -8.58 28.15
C GLU A 547 22.04 -7.15 28.27
N GLY A 548 21.90 -6.65 29.49
CA GLY A 548 21.27 -5.36 29.78
C GLY A 548 19.74 -5.44 29.96
N VAL A 549 19.14 -6.59 29.73
CA VAL A 549 17.70 -6.84 29.98
C VAL A 549 17.51 -7.30 31.43
N VAL A 550 16.49 -6.74 32.10
CA VAL A 550 16.12 -7.05 33.47
C VAL A 550 14.71 -7.58 33.52
N LEU A 551 14.52 -8.76 34.09
CA LEU A 551 13.23 -9.36 34.39
C LEU A 551 12.87 -9.17 35.86
N LEU A 552 11.69 -8.62 36.11
CA LEU A 552 11.15 -8.40 37.44
C LEU A 552 9.82 -9.12 37.60
N ILE A 553 9.55 -9.58 38.82
CA ILE A 553 8.25 -10.14 39.23
C ILE A 553 7.65 -9.28 40.34
N ARG A 554 6.33 -9.14 40.33
CA ARG A 554 5.60 -8.42 41.37
C ARG A 554 5.81 -9.10 42.74
N ARG A 555 6.09 -8.31 43.76
CA ARG A 555 6.14 -8.82 45.15
C ARG A 555 4.72 -9.24 45.54
N SER A 556 4.56 -10.47 46.02
CA SER A 556 3.31 -10.86 46.67
C SER A 556 3.07 -9.92 47.87
N VAL A 557 1.90 -9.30 47.90
CA VAL A 557 1.45 -8.50 49.05
C VAL A 557 1.23 -9.43 50.22
#